data_279438b952e751d484f56d7942cdb07d
#
_entry.id   279438b952e751d484f56d7942cdb07d
#
_cell.length_a   1.000
_cell.length_b   1.000
_cell.length_c   1.000
_cell.angle_alpha   90.00
_cell.angle_beta   90.00
_cell.angle_gamma   90.00
#
_symmetry.space_group_name_H-M   'P 1'
#
loop_
_entity.id
_entity.type
_entity.pdbx_description
1 polymer ?
#
loop_
_entity_poly.entity_id
_entity_poly.type
_entity_poly.pdbx_seq_one_letter_code
_entity_poly.pdbx_strand_id
1 'polypeptide(L)'
;MSAALRVAFVSGQRQWWRKQRLVAKYLKMRLEGVVYPDVYCLALMLADKFDFLLEDEKVPAGKYDLILAELGSSDTQLRYLESLVVAGDPAVAVIPGPPAILSRDLTDEKLRRVKRILGSARFVWAYSPELKTFCDGLTGSDRAVVIPWPYDLAGTRKLGSALQRSARGHKILVQVPMCFHDIVLNHPFVLKGVLLDVWEELPAALREQVTFHTFVYNAIDREKYHSSGFADGLPFVLEPKRGYRSFVRLIGECDGVINLTAGSILGRITFLSAALSRPGIFSDNSLLNARLYPNSCVEMFDTVRLRELVRAMLLGLDRTTDSRLLPSESAASEIGDFERNREQLRGILLRTADQVSRNP
;
A
#
# COMPACT_ATOMS: atom_id res chain seq x y z
N MET A 1 -8.70 -2.84 -34.64
CA MET A 1 -7.64 -3.42 -33.78
C MET A 1 -7.13 -2.27 -32.88
N SER A 2 -7.27 -2.38 -31.58
CA SER A 2 -6.68 -1.40 -30.65
C SER A 2 -5.16 -1.38 -30.83
N ALA A 3 -4.56 -0.19 -30.99
CA ALA A 3 -3.10 -0.08 -31.05
C ALA A 3 -2.49 -0.65 -29.75
N ALA A 4 -1.37 -1.36 -29.92
CA ALA A 4 -0.68 -1.95 -28.78
C ALA A 4 -0.07 -0.83 -27.89
N LEU A 5 -0.46 -0.77 -26.62
CA LEU A 5 0.03 0.22 -25.66
C LEU A 5 1.50 -0.07 -25.27
N ARG A 6 2.39 0.90 -25.55
CA ARG A 6 3.82 0.83 -25.23
C ARG A 6 4.08 1.67 -23.98
N VAL A 7 4.41 1.03 -22.89
CA VAL A 7 4.65 1.69 -21.60
C VAL A 7 6.09 1.50 -21.17
N ALA A 8 6.74 2.58 -20.77
CA ALA A 8 7.99 2.50 -20.03
C ALA A 8 7.69 2.70 -18.54
N PHE A 9 8.50 2.09 -17.70
CA PHE A 9 8.48 2.31 -16.26
C PHE A 9 9.86 2.77 -15.78
N VAL A 10 9.90 3.92 -15.13
CA VAL A 10 11.14 4.42 -14.51
C VAL A 10 11.34 3.70 -13.18
N SER A 11 12.33 2.83 -13.15
CA SER A 11 12.75 2.22 -11.89
C SER A 11 13.61 3.24 -11.14
N GLY A 12 13.24 3.63 -9.93
CA GLY A 12 14.06 4.52 -9.08
C GLY A 12 15.44 3.97 -8.71
N GLN A 13 16.14 3.33 -9.65
CA GLN A 13 17.36 2.58 -9.38
C GLN A 13 18.28 2.58 -10.60
N ARG A 14 19.54 2.88 -10.37
CA ARG A 14 20.59 2.95 -11.39
C ARG A 14 21.20 1.61 -11.81
N GLN A 15 20.75 0.48 -11.29
CA GLN A 15 21.47 -0.79 -11.47
C GLN A 15 20.66 -1.77 -12.32
N TRP A 16 21.22 -2.16 -13.48
CA TRP A 16 20.63 -3.07 -14.45
C TRP A 16 20.18 -4.45 -13.87
N TRP A 17 20.87 -5.00 -12.89
CA TRP A 17 20.51 -6.28 -12.25
C TRP A 17 19.19 -6.21 -11.49
N ARG A 18 18.73 -5.02 -11.12
CA ARG A 18 17.41 -4.79 -10.51
C ARG A 18 16.30 -4.83 -11.55
N LYS A 19 16.61 -4.42 -12.80
CA LYS A 19 15.72 -4.61 -13.97
C LYS A 19 15.41 -6.10 -14.16
N GLN A 20 16.41 -6.97 -14.10
CA GLN A 20 16.23 -8.42 -14.20
C GLN A 20 15.38 -9.01 -13.06
N ARG A 21 15.54 -8.52 -11.83
CA ARG A 21 14.70 -8.94 -10.71
C ARG A 21 13.23 -8.59 -10.91
N LEU A 22 12.93 -7.44 -11.50
CA LEU A 22 11.56 -7.05 -11.80
C LEU A 22 10.93 -7.96 -12.88
N VAL A 23 11.68 -8.27 -13.91
CA VAL A 23 11.24 -9.22 -14.95
C VAL A 23 11.01 -10.62 -14.35
N ALA A 24 11.94 -11.10 -13.53
CA ALA A 24 11.79 -12.39 -12.85
C ALA A 24 10.54 -12.42 -11.93
N LYS A 25 10.30 -11.33 -11.21
CA LYS A 25 9.11 -11.19 -10.36
C LYS A 25 7.82 -11.21 -11.18
N TYR A 26 7.80 -10.51 -12.32
CA TYR A 26 6.67 -10.51 -13.25
C TYR A 26 6.39 -11.90 -13.82
N LEU A 27 7.42 -12.60 -14.31
CA LEU A 27 7.27 -13.97 -14.83
C LEU A 27 6.75 -14.90 -13.74
N LYS A 28 7.25 -14.79 -12.53
CA LYS A 28 6.76 -15.56 -11.38
C LYS A 28 5.28 -15.29 -11.11
N MET A 29 4.84 -14.03 -11.13
CA MET A 29 3.43 -13.68 -10.95
C MET A 29 2.54 -14.30 -12.04
N ARG A 30 2.96 -14.24 -13.29
CA ARG A 30 2.22 -14.87 -14.40
C ARG A 30 2.09 -16.37 -14.22
N LEU A 31 3.17 -17.04 -13.81
CA LEU A 31 3.16 -18.49 -13.57
C LEU A 31 2.28 -18.88 -12.38
N GLU A 32 2.27 -18.07 -11.33
CA GLU A 32 1.45 -18.31 -10.14
C GLU A 32 -0.02 -17.89 -10.35
N GLY A 33 -0.32 -17.10 -11.36
CA GLY A 33 -1.64 -16.52 -11.60
C GLY A 33 -2.09 -15.60 -10.45
N VAL A 34 -1.16 -14.85 -9.87
CA VAL A 34 -1.41 -13.94 -8.74
C VAL A 34 -0.77 -12.59 -9.02
N VAL A 35 -1.52 -11.52 -8.83
CA VAL A 35 -1.03 -10.15 -8.96
C VAL A 35 -0.51 -9.65 -7.62
N TYR A 36 0.76 -9.28 -7.58
CA TYR A 36 1.31 -8.59 -6.44
C TYR A 36 0.99 -7.09 -6.56
N PRO A 37 0.37 -6.46 -5.55
CA PRO A 37 0.02 -5.05 -5.60
C PRO A 37 1.28 -4.17 -5.46
N ASP A 38 1.98 -4.04 -6.55
CA ASP A 38 3.23 -3.29 -6.69
C ASP A 38 3.12 -2.49 -8.00
N VAL A 39 3.45 -1.21 -7.98
CA VAL A 39 3.36 -0.31 -9.13
C VAL A 39 4.04 -0.91 -10.36
N TYR A 40 5.23 -1.46 -10.20
CA TYR A 40 6.00 -2.04 -11.31
C TYR A 40 5.29 -3.24 -11.93
N CYS A 41 4.75 -4.11 -11.11
CA CYS A 41 4.05 -5.28 -11.58
C CYS A 41 2.74 -4.94 -12.29
N LEU A 42 2.06 -3.90 -11.83
CA LEU A 42 0.83 -3.41 -12.46
C LEU A 42 1.12 -2.80 -13.84
N ALA A 43 2.16 -1.97 -13.96
CA ALA A 43 2.57 -1.43 -15.25
C ALA A 43 2.87 -2.54 -16.27
N LEU A 44 3.55 -3.61 -15.83
CA LEU A 44 3.84 -4.78 -16.66
C LEU A 44 2.59 -5.54 -17.12
N MET A 45 1.57 -5.62 -16.27
CA MET A 45 0.33 -6.33 -16.60
C MET A 45 -0.61 -5.53 -17.48
N LEU A 46 -0.50 -4.20 -17.47
CA LEU A 46 -1.39 -3.29 -18.20
C LEU A 46 -0.90 -2.96 -19.60
N ALA A 47 0.40 -3.10 -19.85
CA ALA A 47 1.01 -2.79 -21.13
C ALA A 47 1.09 -4.02 -22.05
N ASP A 48 0.85 -3.83 -23.36
CA ASP A 48 1.10 -4.85 -24.38
C ASP A 48 2.58 -5.01 -24.64
N LYS A 49 3.30 -3.86 -24.62
CA LYS A 49 4.76 -3.76 -24.69
C LYS A 49 5.23 -2.84 -23.60
N PHE A 50 6.18 -3.29 -22.80
CA PHE A 50 6.76 -2.49 -21.74
C PHE A 50 8.28 -2.53 -21.78
N ASP A 51 8.88 -1.53 -21.17
CA ASP A 51 10.32 -1.43 -20.94
C ASP A 51 10.59 -0.84 -19.56
N PHE A 52 11.76 -1.13 -18.99
CA PHE A 52 12.22 -0.46 -17.78
C PHE A 52 13.30 0.55 -18.17
N LEU A 53 13.14 1.78 -17.71
CA LEU A 53 14.13 2.83 -17.81
C LEU A 53 14.87 2.97 -16.48
N LEU A 54 16.16 3.16 -16.57
CA LEU A 54 16.97 3.60 -15.44
C LEU A 54 16.88 5.12 -15.32
N GLU A 55 17.16 5.67 -14.14
CA GLU A 55 17.04 7.13 -13.86
C GLU A 55 17.93 8.05 -14.69
N ASP A 56 18.89 7.52 -15.43
CA ASP A 56 19.82 8.24 -16.29
C ASP A 56 19.69 7.85 -17.77
N GLU A 57 18.76 6.97 -18.11
CA GLU A 57 18.58 6.46 -19.46
C GLU A 57 17.82 7.48 -20.32
N LYS A 58 18.40 7.88 -21.47
CA LYS A 58 17.71 8.75 -22.42
C LYS A 58 16.53 8.03 -23.06
N VAL A 59 15.39 8.70 -23.07
CA VAL A 59 14.18 8.21 -23.72
C VAL A 59 14.23 8.57 -25.20
N PRO A 60 14.19 7.60 -26.12
CA PRO A 60 14.05 7.90 -27.54
C PRO A 60 12.66 8.50 -27.82
N ALA A 61 12.63 9.63 -28.53
CA ALA A 61 11.38 10.34 -28.86
C ALA A 61 10.37 9.40 -29.55
N GLY A 62 9.12 9.41 -29.11
CA GLY A 62 8.03 8.63 -29.69
C GLY A 62 8.11 7.11 -29.48
N LYS A 63 9.08 6.62 -28.70
CA LYS A 63 9.23 5.18 -28.43
C LYS A 63 8.10 4.64 -27.55
N TYR A 64 7.60 5.44 -26.62
CA TYR A 64 6.57 5.06 -25.66
C TYR A 64 5.34 5.94 -25.80
N ASP A 65 4.18 5.34 -25.54
CA ASP A 65 2.91 6.04 -25.48
C ASP A 65 2.72 6.66 -24.09
N LEU A 66 3.26 6.04 -23.05
CA LEU A 66 3.29 6.53 -21.67
C LEU A 66 4.58 6.12 -20.97
N ILE A 67 5.06 7.01 -20.09
CA ILE A 67 6.19 6.75 -19.19
C ILE A 67 5.70 6.90 -17.76
N LEU A 68 5.55 5.79 -17.05
CA LEU A 68 5.16 5.80 -15.65
C LEU A 68 6.38 5.99 -14.76
N ALA A 69 6.33 6.98 -13.88
CA ALA A 69 7.41 7.23 -12.93
C ALA A 69 6.83 7.52 -11.53
N GLU A 70 7.38 6.86 -10.52
CA GLU A 70 7.03 7.15 -9.14
C GLU A 70 7.53 8.53 -8.74
N LEU A 71 6.66 9.33 -8.15
CA LEU A 71 7.03 10.57 -7.48
C LEU A 71 7.60 10.23 -6.10
N GLY A 72 8.84 9.75 -6.10
CA GLY A 72 9.53 9.31 -4.89
C GLY A 72 10.16 10.45 -4.10
N SER A 73 10.74 10.10 -2.95
CA SER A 73 11.44 11.04 -2.07
C SER A 73 12.89 11.31 -2.49
N SER A 74 13.48 10.52 -3.40
CA SER A 74 14.89 10.71 -3.80
C SER A 74 15.02 11.85 -4.78
N ASP A 75 15.99 12.71 -4.53
CA ASP A 75 16.30 13.87 -5.39
C ASP A 75 16.64 13.45 -6.83
N THR A 76 17.35 12.35 -7.01
CA THR A 76 17.72 11.85 -8.34
C THR A 76 16.49 11.45 -9.15
N GLN A 77 15.56 10.75 -8.53
CA GLN A 77 14.29 10.34 -9.15
C GLN A 77 13.44 11.56 -9.54
N LEU A 78 13.36 12.53 -8.64
CA LEU A 78 12.65 13.79 -8.92
C LEU A 78 13.28 14.58 -10.07
N ARG A 79 14.62 14.69 -10.11
CA ARG A 79 15.32 15.36 -11.23
C ARG A 79 15.10 14.66 -12.56
N TYR A 80 15.14 13.34 -12.56
CA TYR A 80 14.91 12.58 -13.78
C TYR A 80 13.46 12.75 -14.26
N LEU A 81 12.48 12.63 -13.37
CA LEU A 81 11.08 12.84 -13.73
C LEU A 81 10.81 14.28 -14.23
N GLU A 82 11.42 15.28 -13.57
CA GLU A 82 11.38 16.66 -14.04
C GLU A 82 11.95 16.80 -15.45
N SER A 83 13.07 16.15 -15.76
CA SER A 83 13.66 16.21 -17.10
C SER A 83 12.76 15.61 -18.18
N LEU A 84 12.07 14.51 -17.89
CA LEU A 84 11.09 13.91 -18.81
C LEU A 84 9.94 14.86 -19.09
N VAL A 85 9.39 15.47 -18.04
CA VAL A 85 8.26 16.40 -18.16
C VAL A 85 8.65 17.67 -18.92
N VAL A 86 9.84 18.22 -18.66
CA VAL A 86 10.36 19.40 -19.35
C VAL A 86 10.67 19.11 -20.83
N ALA A 87 11.12 17.90 -21.14
CA ALA A 87 11.34 17.46 -22.53
C ALA A 87 10.04 17.24 -23.31
N GLY A 88 8.88 17.29 -22.65
CA GLY A 88 7.59 17.02 -23.30
C GLY A 88 7.29 15.53 -23.49
N ASP A 89 8.05 14.64 -22.84
CA ASP A 89 7.78 13.22 -22.85
C ASP A 89 6.42 12.90 -22.22
N PRO A 90 5.72 11.83 -22.63
CA PRO A 90 4.41 11.45 -22.11
C PRO A 90 4.50 10.86 -20.70
N ALA A 91 5.09 11.62 -19.76
CA ALA A 91 5.35 11.20 -18.42
C ALA A 91 4.10 11.27 -17.52
N VAL A 92 3.84 10.19 -16.81
CA VAL A 92 2.80 10.05 -15.81
C VAL A 92 3.45 9.98 -14.43
N ALA A 93 3.12 10.93 -13.57
CA ALA A 93 3.58 10.93 -12.20
C ALA A 93 2.68 10.01 -11.36
N VAL A 94 3.25 8.97 -10.79
CA VAL A 94 2.55 8.03 -9.89
C VAL A 94 2.92 8.35 -8.45
N ILE A 95 1.94 8.63 -7.61
CA ILE A 95 2.19 8.87 -6.19
C ILE A 95 2.02 7.55 -5.43
N PRO A 96 3.12 6.96 -4.93
CA PRO A 96 3.11 5.60 -4.38
C PRO A 96 2.60 5.51 -2.93
N GLY A 97 2.32 6.65 -2.29
CA GLY A 97 1.96 6.69 -0.88
C GLY A 97 1.29 8.00 -0.47
N PRO A 98 1.14 8.24 0.84
CA PRO A 98 0.51 9.46 1.33
C PRO A 98 1.35 10.69 0.98
N PRO A 99 0.74 11.89 0.92
CA PRO A 99 1.46 13.15 0.68
C PRO A 99 2.65 13.39 1.62
N ALA A 100 2.60 12.85 2.82
CA ALA A 100 3.69 12.90 3.80
C ALA A 100 5.02 12.34 3.28
N ILE A 101 5.00 11.40 2.32
CA ILE A 101 6.23 10.90 1.67
C ILE A 101 6.96 12.03 0.94
N LEU A 102 6.23 12.98 0.37
CA LEU A 102 6.80 14.12 -0.34
C LEU A 102 7.40 15.17 0.60
N SER A 103 6.97 15.17 1.87
CA SER A 103 7.46 16.09 2.91
C SER A 103 8.82 15.69 3.49
N ARG A 104 9.30 14.50 3.19
CA ARG A 104 10.61 14.03 3.66
C ARG A 104 11.71 14.88 3.03
N ASP A 105 12.60 15.40 3.89
CA ASP A 105 13.70 16.29 3.47
C ASP A 105 13.20 17.47 2.61
N LEU A 106 12.07 18.07 3.02
CA LEU A 106 11.42 19.13 2.27
C LEU A 106 12.29 20.39 2.25
N THR A 107 12.63 20.82 1.04
CA THR A 107 13.26 22.11 0.75
C THR A 107 12.40 22.89 -0.24
N ASP A 108 12.59 24.21 -0.32
CA ASP A 108 11.87 25.04 -1.30
C ASP A 108 12.15 24.57 -2.74
N GLU A 109 13.37 24.13 -3.03
CA GLU A 109 13.75 23.60 -4.35
C GLU A 109 12.97 22.32 -4.64
N LYS A 110 12.91 21.39 -3.69
CA LYS A 110 12.16 20.14 -3.83
C LYS A 110 10.66 20.43 -4.02
N LEU A 111 10.09 21.34 -3.25
CA LEU A 111 8.69 21.73 -3.41
C LEU A 111 8.40 22.32 -4.79
N ARG A 112 9.25 23.24 -5.27
CA ARG A 112 9.12 23.83 -6.63
C ARG A 112 9.21 22.75 -7.69
N ARG A 113 10.12 21.78 -7.55
CA ARG A 113 10.28 20.63 -8.47
C ARG A 113 9.04 19.76 -8.49
N VAL A 114 8.54 19.36 -7.32
CA VAL A 114 7.30 18.57 -7.20
C VAL A 114 6.13 19.29 -7.86
N LYS A 115 5.93 20.59 -7.58
CA LYS A 115 4.88 21.39 -8.23
C LYS A 115 5.02 21.41 -9.75
N ARG A 116 6.23 21.59 -10.28
CA ARG A 116 6.50 21.57 -11.72
C ARG A 116 6.15 20.21 -12.33
N ILE A 117 6.58 19.12 -11.71
CA ILE A 117 6.28 17.76 -12.16
C ILE A 117 4.75 17.54 -12.19
N LEU A 118 4.07 17.81 -11.08
CA LEU A 118 2.62 17.60 -10.99
C LEU A 118 1.84 18.48 -11.96
N GLY A 119 2.28 19.73 -12.17
CA GLY A 119 1.63 20.68 -13.08
C GLY A 119 1.91 20.44 -14.57
N SER A 120 2.97 19.70 -14.90
CA SER A 120 3.41 19.49 -16.28
C SER A 120 3.38 18.03 -16.74
N ALA A 121 3.27 17.07 -15.81
CA ALA A 121 3.08 15.67 -16.18
C ALA A 121 1.84 15.49 -17.06
N ARG A 122 1.83 14.48 -17.90
CA ARG A 122 0.71 14.17 -18.77
C ARG A 122 -0.59 14.02 -18.01
N PHE A 123 -0.53 13.27 -16.93
CA PHE A 123 -1.47 13.28 -15.81
C PHE A 123 -0.77 12.78 -14.54
N VAL A 124 -1.42 12.96 -13.41
CA VAL A 124 -0.97 12.44 -12.12
C VAL A 124 -1.87 11.28 -11.74
N TRP A 125 -1.30 10.11 -11.52
CA TRP A 125 -2.03 8.98 -11.02
C TRP A 125 -2.22 9.10 -9.51
N ALA A 126 -3.43 9.46 -9.10
CA ALA A 126 -3.86 9.46 -7.70
C ALA A 126 -4.71 8.21 -7.44
N TYR A 127 -4.41 7.46 -6.38
CA TYR A 127 -5.17 6.25 -6.06
C TYR A 127 -6.42 6.53 -5.20
N SER A 128 -6.62 7.77 -4.76
CA SER A 128 -7.79 8.17 -3.99
C SER A 128 -8.24 9.60 -4.36
N PRO A 129 -9.53 9.95 -4.11
CA PRO A 129 -10.03 11.30 -4.29
C PRO A 129 -9.29 12.35 -3.46
N GLU A 130 -8.89 12.02 -2.23
CA GLU A 130 -8.16 12.92 -1.35
C GLU A 130 -6.79 13.25 -1.93
N LEU A 131 -6.11 12.24 -2.48
CA LEU A 131 -4.82 12.44 -3.14
C LEU A 131 -4.96 13.28 -4.41
N LYS A 132 -6.04 13.10 -5.19
CA LYS A 132 -6.37 13.98 -6.31
C LYS A 132 -6.52 15.42 -5.83
N THR A 133 -7.35 15.64 -4.80
CA THR A 133 -7.59 17.00 -4.25
C THR A 133 -6.29 17.64 -3.78
N PHE A 134 -5.42 16.87 -3.13
CA PHE A 134 -4.09 17.35 -2.74
C PHE A 134 -3.25 17.79 -3.95
N CYS A 135 -3.16 16.96 -4.99
CA CYS A 135 -2.34 17.24 -6.18
C CYS A 135 -2.85 18.46 -6.93
N ASP A 136 -4.14 18.52 -7.17
CA ASP A 136 -4.78 19.62 -7.89
C ASP A 136 -4.69 20.93 -7.09
N GLY A 137 -4.90 20.88 -5.78
CA GLY A 137 -4.73 22.05 -4.90
C GLY A 137 -3.29 22.55 -4.84
N LEU A 138 -2.30 21.64 -4.86
CA LEU A 138 -0.88 22.03 -4.84
C LEU A 138 -0.45 22.72 -6.13
N THR A 139 -1.05 22.40 -7.26
CA THR A 139 -0.65 22.89 -8.60
C THR A 139 -1.62 23.92 -9.19
N GLY A 140 -2.83 24.01 -8.67
CA GLY A 140 -3.91 24.77 -9.30
C GLY A 140 -4.37 24.20 -10.65
N SER A 141 -4.13 22.91 -10.90
CA SER A 141 -4.46 22.23 -12.17
C SER A 141 -5.30 20.99 -11.92
N ASP A 142 -6.16 20.61 -12.86
CA ASP A 142 -6.98 19.39 -12.82
C ASP A 142 -6.30 18.25 -13.62
N ARG A 143 -5.05 17.95 -13.29
CA ARG A 143 -4.29 16.89 -13.97
C ARG A 143 -4.30 15.55 -13.22
N ALA A 144 -4.72 15.54 -11.97
CA ALA A 144 -4.79 14.30 -11.23
C ALA A 144 -6.04 13.50 -11.60
N VAL A 145 -5.83 12.25 -11.92
CA VAL A 145 -6.87 11.28 -12.27
C VAL A 145 -6.92 10.22 -11.18
N VAL A 146 -8.11 9.98 -10.63
CA VAL A 146 -8.30 8.91 -9.65
C VAL A 146 -8.35 7.59 -10.39
N ILE A 147 -7.32 6.79 -10.17
CA ILE A 147 -7.22 5.44 -10.72
C ILE A 147 -7.09 4.49 -9.53
N PRO A 148 -8.13 3.72 -9.20
CA PRO A 148 -8.10 2.80 -8.08
C PRO A 148 -6.96 1.81 -8.22
N TRP A 149 -6.36 1.41 -7.08
CA TRP A 149 -5.35 0.38 -7.08
C TRP A 149 -5.99 -0.96 -7.42
N PRO A 150 -5.53 -1.65 -8.46
CA PRO A 150 -6.13 -2.93 -8.85
C PRO A 150 -5.66 -4.04 -7.90
N TYR A 151 -6.48 -4.38 -6.94
CA TYR A 151 -6.28 -5.53 -6.08
C TYR A 151 -6.80 -6.81 -6.72
N ASP A 152 -6.17 -7.95 -6.39
CA ASP A 152 -6.53 -9.28 -6.87
C ASP A 152 -7.08 -10.13 -5.71
N LEU A 153 -8.41 -10.17 -5.57
CA LEU A 153 -9.08 -10.95 -4.54
C LEU A 153 -8.89 -12.45 -4.75
N ALA A 154 -9.10 -12.92 -5.99
CA ALA A 154 -9.02 -14.34 -6.31
C ALA A 154 -7.61 -14.90 -6.09
N GLY A 155 -6.59 -14.20 -6.58
CA GLY A 155 -5.19 -14.57 -6.36
C GLY A 155 -4.78 -14.51 -4.89
N THR A 156 -5.26 -13.51 -4.14
CA THR A 156 -4.98 -13.40 -2.70
C THR A 156 -5.61 -14.58 -1.95
N ARG A 157 -6.86 -14.93 -2.22
CA ARG A 157 -7.55 -16.08 -1.62
C ARG A 157 -6.86 -17.39 -1.96
N LYS A 158 -6.44 -17.57 -3.21
CA LYS A 158 -5.67 -18.74 -3.65
C LYS A 158 -4.36 -18.90 -2.86
N LEU A 159 -3.66 -17.80 -2.58
CA LEU A 159 -2.46 -17.84 -1.74
C LEU A 159 -2.78 -18.14 -0.28
N GLY A 160 -3.91 -17.68 0.23
CA GLY A 160 -4.36 -17.88 1.60
C GLY A 160 -4.96 -19.26 1.86
N SER A 161 -5.67 -19.86 0.89
CA SER A 161 -6.35 -21.14 1.04
C SER A 161 -5.41 -22.35 1.25
N ALA A 162 -4.14 -22.21 0.88
CA ALA A 162 -3.11 -23.23 1.09
C ALA A 162 -2.62 -23.32 2.54
N LEU A 163 -3.29 -22.64 3.50
CA LEU A 163 -2.81 -22.52 4.86
C LEU A 163 -3.59 -23.44 5.81
N GLN A 164 -2.87 -24.37 6.42
CA GLN A 164 -3.35 -25.04 7.62
C GLN A 164 -3.08 -24.14 8.81
N ARG A 165 -4.12 -23.82 9.59
CA ARG A 165 -3.96 -23.11 10.86
C ARG A 165 -3.08 -23.93 11.79
N SER A 166 -2.07 -23.31 12.37
CA SER A 166 -1.34 -23.90 13.48
C SER A 166 -2.29 -24.06 14.67
N ALA A 167 -2.40 -25.26 15.21
CA ALA A 167 -3.38 -25.61 16.24
C ALA A 167 -3.05 -25.07 17.65
N ARG A 168 -2.07 -24.17 17.81
CA ARG A 168 -1.61 -23.70 19.13
C ARG A 168 -1.58 -22.17 19.21
N GLY A 169 -2.47 -21.63 20.04
CA GLY A 169 -2.51 -20.21 20.41
C GLY A 169 -3.07 -19.27 19.34
N HIS A 170 -3.38 -18.07 19.78
CA HIS A 170 -3.95 -17.00 18.95
C HIS A 170 -2.89 -15.99 18.53
N LYS A 171 -2.94 -15.59 17.28
CA LYS A 171 -2.00 -14.62 16.69
C LYS A 171 -2.74 -13.36 16.26
N ILE A 172 -2.34 -12.22 16.78
CA ILE A 172 -2.85 -10.91 16.35
C ILE A 172 -1.72 -10.17 15.65
N LEU A 173 -1.92 -9.83 14.40
CA LEU A 173 -0.99 -8.97 13.67
C LEU A 173 -1.23 -7.51 14.06
N VAL A 174 -0.21 -6.90 14.64
CA VAL A 174 -0.22 -5.48 15.00
C VAL A 174 0.83 -4.78 14.15
N GLN A 175 0.40 -3.90 13.26
CA GLN A 175 1.37 -3.10 12.52
C GLN A 175 1.88 -1.97 13.39
N VAL A 176 3.13 -2.08 13.81
CA VAL A 176 3.84 -1.05 14.53
C VAL A 176 5.00 -0.58 13.66
N PRO A 177 4.86 0.50 12.93
CA PRO A 177 5.96 1.02 12.15
C PRO A 177 6.98 1.68 13.07
N MET A 178 8.22 1.25 12.94
CA MET A 178 9.35 1.76 13.73
C MET A 178 10.26 2.70 12.95
N CYS A 179 10.04 2.90 11.66
CA CYS A 179 10.81 3.89 10.93
C CYS A 179 10.29 5.31 11.23
N PHE A 180 11.20 6.27 11.28
CA PHE A 180 10.90 7.64 11.72
C PHE A 180 9.75 8.32 10.95
N HIS A 181 9.63 8.05 9.65
CA HIS A 181 8.52 8.56 8.83
C HIS A 181 7.21 7.83 9.08
N ASP A 182 7.26 6.61 9.59
CA ASP A 182 6.07 5.84 9.92
C ASP A 182 5.55 6.18 11.32
N ILE A 183 6.39 6.70 12.22
CA ILE A 183 5.95 7.23 13.52
C ILE A 183 4.98 8.39 13.34
N VAL A 184 5.17 9.23 12.32
CA VAL A 184 4.23 10.30 11.97
C VAL A 184 2.90 9.74 11.43
N LEU A 185 2.92 8.53 10.87
CA LEU A 185 1.77 7.88 10.26
C LEU A 185 1.04 6.93 11.21
N ASN A 186 1.66 6.59 12.34
CA ASN A 186 1.11 5.64 13.30
C ASN A 186 1.50 6.11 14.70
N HIS A 187 0.56 6.12 15.62
CA HIS A 187 0.82 6.49 16.99
C HIS A 187 1.06 5.24 17.87
N PRO A 188 2.28 4.69 17.88
CA PRO A 188 2.57 3.47 18.62
C PRO A 188 2.31 3.63 20.12
N PHE A 189 2.48 4.85 20.65
CA PHE A 189 2.22 5.14 22.06
C PHE A 189 0.73 4.96 22.42
N VAL A 190 -0.18 5.49 21.61
CA VAL A 190 -1.64 5.35 21.84
C VAL A 190 -2.04 3.88 21.75
N LEU A 191 -1.59 3.19 20.70
CA LEU A 191 -1.89 1.78 20.51
C LEU A 191 -1.32 0.92 21.64
N LYS A 192 -0.08 1.17 22.08
CA LYS A 192 0.52 0.45 23.20
C LYS A 192 -0.28 0.66 24.50
N GLY A 193 -0.67 1.89 24.81
CA GLY A 193 -1.46 2.18 26.01
C GLY A 193 -2.76 1.38 26.02
N VAL A 194 -3.51 1.42 24.91
CA VAL A 194 -4.76 0.66 24.80
C VAL A 194 -4.54 -0.85 24.86
N LEU A 195 -3.49 -1.38 24.23
CA LEU A 195 -3.18 -2.81 24.29
C LEU A 195 -2.85 -3.26 25.72
N LEU A 196 -2.06 -2.48 26.47
CA LEU A 196 -1.71 -2.77 27.85
C LEU A 196 -2.95 -2.78 28.73
N ASP A 197 -3.78 -1.72 28.65
CA ASP A 197 -4.99 -1.62 29.43
C ASP A 197 -5.92 -2.83 29.22
N VAL A 198 -6.15 -3.20 27.95
CA VAL A 198 -7.00 -4.37 27.65
C VAL A 198 -6.34 -5.67 28.06
N TRP A 199 -5.00 -5.77 27.89
CA TRP A 199 -4.24 -6.96 28.29
C TRP A 199 -4.36 -7.28 29.78
N GLU A 200 -4.31 -6.24 30.62
CA GLU A 200 -4.47 -6.42 32.08
C GLU A 200 -5.86 -6.91 32.47
N GLU A 201 -6.89 -6.53 31.69
CA GLU A 201 -8.28 -6.96 31.90
C GLU A 201 -8.56 -8.40 31.44
N LEU A 202 -7.70 -9.01 30.60
CA LEU A 202 -7.94 -10.35 30.07
C LEU A 202 -7.76 -11.45 31.11
N PRO A 203 -8.58 -12.52 31.04
CA PRO A 203 -8.36 -13.73 31.84
C PRO A 203 -6.95 -14.30 31.62
N ALA A 204 -6.31 -14.79 32.69
CA ALA A 204 -4.95 -15.34 32.60
C ALA A 204 -4.82 -16.47 31.57
N ALA A 205 -5.80 -17.38 31.51
CA ALA A 205 -5.82 -18.47 30.54
C ALA A 205 -5.82 -17.99 29.08
N LEU A 206 -6.47 -16.86 28.78
CA LEU A 206 -6.47 -16.27 27.44
C LEU A 206 -5.14 -15.56 27.15
N ARG A 207 -4.58 -14.85 28.15
CA ARG A 207 -3.25 -14.21 28.01
C ARG A 207 -2.15 -15.20 27.67
N GLU A 208 -2.18 -16.40 28.23
CA GLU A 208 -1.20 -17.45 27.92
C GLU A 208 -1.30 -17.97 26.48
N GLN A 209 -2.40 -17.75 25.79
CA GLN A 209 -2.65 -18.23 24.45
C GLN A 209 -2.45 -17.17 23.35
N VAL A 210 -2.44 -15.88 23.71
CA VAL A 210 -2.36 -14.77 22.72
C VAL A 210 -0.93 -14.30 22.54
N THR A 211 -0.52 -14.12 21.29
CA THR A 211 0.71 -13.44 20.91
C THR A 211 0.44 -12.34 19.90
N PHE A 212 1.12 -11.21 20.08
CA PHE A 212 1.08 -10.10 19.13
C PHE A 212 2.26 -10.23 18.15
N HIS A 213 1.98 -10.21 16.86
CA HIS A 213 2.99 -10.28 15.83
C HIS A 213 3.16 -8.91 15.16
N THR A 214 4.37 -8.44 15.02
CA THR A 214 4.69 -7.25 14.25
C THR A 214 5.87 -7.52 13.33
N PHE A 215 6.07 -6.66 12.34
CA PHE A 215 7.19 -6.84 11.41
C PHE A 215 7.97 -5.53 11.24
N VAL A 216 9.25 -5.68 10.94
CA VAL A 216 10.17 -4.59 10.66
C VAL A 216 10.78 -4.74 9.28
N TYR A 217 11.08 -3.60 8.64
CA TYR A 217 11.56 -3.60 7.26
C TYR A 217 13.08 -3.82 7.15
N ASN A 218 13.85 -3.43 8.15
CA ASN A 218 15.31 -3.46 8.11
C ASN A 218 15.93 -3.58 9.51
N ALA A 219 17.26 -3.64 9.58
CA ALA A 219 18.00 -3.77 10.85
C ALA A 219 17.84 -2.53 11.75
N ILE A 220 17.80 -1.33 11.18
CA ILE A 220 17.64 -0.07 11.93
C ILE A 220 16.26 -0.03 12.59
N ASP A 221 15.22 -0.45 11.89
CA ASP A 221 13.87 -0.52 12.45
C ASP A 221 13.79 -1.54 13.58
N ARG A 222 14.53 -2.65 13.45
CA ARG A 222 14.64 -3.67 14.52
C ARG A 222 15.28 -3.10 15.77
N GLU A 223 16.39 -2.39 15.63
CA GLU A 223 17.06 -1.74 16.75
C GLU A 223 16.16 -0.72 17.44
N LYS A 224 15.50 0.13 16.67
CA LYS A 224 14.52 1.10 17.19
C LYS A 224 13.35 0.43 17.89
N TYR A 225 12.86 -0.70 17.36
CA TYR A 225 11.79 -1.46 18.00
C TYR A 225 12.22 -1.93 19.39
N HIS A 226 13.42 -2.51 19.52
CA HIS A 226 13.93 -2.97 20.80
C HIS A 226 14.21 -1.80 21.76
N SER A 227 14.80 -0.71 21.29
CA SER A 227 15.12 0.45 22.12
C SER A 227 13.91 1.29 22.53
N SER A 228 12.78 1.18 21.83
CA SER A 228 11.56 1.96 22.11
C SER A 228 10.80 1.46 23.35
N GLY A 229 11.08 0.26 23.85
CA GLY A 229 10.29 -0.39 24.88
C GLY A 229 8.84 -0.68 24.46
N PHE A 230 8.52 -0.66 23.15
CA PHE A 230 7.17 -0.90 22.68
C PHE A 230 6.64 -2.29 23.07
N ALA A 231 7.48 -3.28 23.02
CA ALA A 231 7.12 -4.66 23.37
C ALA A 231 7.02 -4.93 24.88
N ASP A 232 7.49 -4.00 25.72
CA ASP A 232 7.55 -4.24 27.16
C ASP A 232 6.14 -4.41 27.75
N GLY A 233 5.95 -5.47 28.51
CA GLY A 233 4.66 -5.81 29.14
C GLY A 233 3.66 -6.57 28.24
N LEU A 234 3.99 -6.82 26.96
CA LEU A 234 3.13 -7.54 26.01
C LEU A 234 3.91 -8.65 25.28
N PRO A 235 3.29 -9.79 24.94
CA PRO A 235 3.96 -10.92 24.29
C PRO A 235 4.14 -10.67 22.78
N PHE A 236 4.99 -9.71 22.41
CA PHE A 236 5.29 -9.40 21.03
C PHE A 236 6.31 -10.35 20.39
N VAL A 237 5.99 -10.83 19.20
CA VAL A 237 6.88 -11.59 18.32
C VAL A 237 7.25 -10.73 17.12
N LEU A 238 8.55 -10.53 16.92
CA LEU A 238 9.07 -9.74 15.81
C LEU A 238 9.27 -10.61 14.57
N GLU A 239 8.41 -10.44 13.60
CA GLU A 239 8.48 -11.15 12.33
C GLU A 239 9.55 -10.57 11.40
N PRO A 240 10.34 -11.41 10.72
CA PRO A 240 11.29 -10.92 9.74
C PRO A 240 10.59 -10.34 8.52
N LYS A 241 11.28 -9.44 7.80
CA LYS A 241 10.79 -8.95 6.51
C LYS A 241 10.46 -10.11 5.57
N ARG A 242 9.25 -10.12 5.05
CA ARG A 242 8.72 -11.19 4.21
C ARG A 242 8.46 -10.71 2.79
N GLY A 243 8.65 -11.59 1.81
CA GLY A 243 8.09 -11.38 0.47
C GLY A 243 6.56 -11.44 0.47
N TYR A 244 5.92 -10.93 -0.58
CA TYR A 244 4.46 -10.80 -0.66
C TYR A 244 3.72 -12.09 -0.30
N ARG A 245 4.07 -13.21 -0.89
CA ARG A 245 3.44 -14.51 -0.63
C ARG A 245 3.51 -14.92 0.86
N SER A 246 4.69 -14.75 1.47
CA SER A 246 4.87 -15.06 2.89
C SER A 246 4.15 -14.07 3.79
N PHE A 247 3.97 -12.83 3.33
CA PHE A 247 3.19 -11.83 4.03
C PHE A 247 1.68 -12.12 3.99
N VAL A 248 1.14 -12.50 2.82
CA VAL A 248 -0.24 -12.98 2.71
C VAL A 248 -0.48 -14.18 3.63
N ARG A 249 0.48 -15.10 3.71
CA ARG A 249 0.41 -16.22 4.65
C ARG A 249 0.37 -15.78 6.09
N LEU A 250 1.25 -14.88 6.49
CA LEU A 250 1.26 -14.34 7.85
C LEU A 250 -0.11 -13.77 8.23
N ILE A 251 -0.71 -12.94 7.37
CA ILE A 251 -2.06 -12.40 7.60
C ILE A 251 -3.08 -13.54 7.68
N GLY A 252 -2.98 -14.53 6.80
CA GLY A 252 -3.86 -15.69 6.80
C GLY A 252 -3.76 -16.58 8.07
N GLU A 253 -2.62 -16.60 8.72
CA GLU A 253 -2.39 -17.31 9.98
C GLU A 253 -2.88 -16.53 11.21
N CYS A 254 -3.10 -15.23 11.09
CA CYS A 254 -3.56 -14.39 12.20
C CYS A 254 -5.06 -14.51 12.42
N ASP A 255 -5.48 -14.48 13.69
CA ASP A 255 -6.88 -14.46 14.10
C ASP A 255 -7.47 -13.05 14.06
N GLY A 256 -6.62 -12.02 14.08
CA GLY A 256 -7.01 -10.62 13.94
C GLY A 256 -5.87 -9.73 13.45
N VAL A 257 -6.22 -8.55 12.95
CA VAL A 257 -5.26 -7.56 12.44
C VAL A 257 -5.60 -6.17 12.99
N ILE A 258 -4.59 -5.50 13.54
CA ILE A 258 -4.69 -4.10 14.00
C ILE A 258 -3.70 -3.27 13.19
N ASN A 259 -4.20 -2.29 12.46
CA ASN A 259 -3.38 -1.41 11.63
C ASN A 259 -3.91 0.03 11.68
N LEU A 260 -3.33 0.83 12.56
CA LEU A 260 -3.68 2.25 12.74
C LEU A 260 -2.63 3.12 12.03
N THR A 261 -2.93 3.58 10.85
CA THR A 261 -2.04 4.47 10.08
C THR A 261 -2.64 5.87 9.96
N ALA A 262 -1.84 6.91 10.15
CA ALA A 262 -2.29 8.32 10.12
C ALA A 262 -2.34 8.93 8.71
N GLY A 263 -2.06 8.21 7.68
CA GLY A 263 -2.02 8.74 6.30
C GLY A 263 -2.90 7.96 5.33
N SER A 264 -3.41 8.64 4.31
CA SER A 264 -4.04 7.94 3.18
C SER A 264 -3.01 7.03 2.52
N ILE A 265 -3.25 5.73 2.59
CA ILE A 265 -2.34 4.70 2.09
C ILE A 265 -3.06 3.78 1.10
N LEU A 266 -2.28 3.00 0.37
CA LEU A 266 -2.83 1.99 -0.55
C LEU A 266 -3.66 0.90 0.15
N GLY A 267 -3.64 0.82 1.48
CA GLY A 267 -4.45 -0.11 2.27
C GLY A 267 -4.16 -1.58 2.01
N ARG A 268 -2.93 -1.94 1.68
CA ARG A 268 -2.56 -3.34 1.37
C ARG A 268 -2.92 -4.31 2.48
N ILE A 269 -2.61 -3.97 3.73
CA ILE A 269 -2.91 -4.82 4.88
C ILE A 269 -4.41 -4.94 5.05
N THR A 270 -5.13 -3.84 4.96
CA THR A 270 -6.59 -3.81 5.06
C THR A 270 -7.23 -4.70 3.99
N PHE A 271 -6.81 -4.55 2.73
CA PHE A 271 -7.32 -5.39 1.64
C PHE A 271 -7.00 -6.87 1.84
N LEU A 272 -5.75 -7.20 2.19
CA LEU A 272 -5.34 -8.58 2.42
C LEU A 272 -6.11 -9.22 3.58
N SER A 273 -6.33 -8.46 4.65
CA SER A 273 -7.14 -8.92 5.78
C SER A 273 -8.58 -9.19 5.37
N ALA A 274 -9.19 -8.28 4.60
CA ALA A 274 -10.54 -8.47 4.07
C ALA A 274 -10.63 -9.64 3.10
N ALA A 275 -9.68 -9.76 2.16
CA ALA A 275 -9.63 -10.86 1.21
C ALA A 275 -9.54 -12.24 1.88
N LEU A 276 -8.92 -12.30 3.04
CA LEU A 276 -8.74 -13.52 3.84
C LEU A 276 -9.78 -13.64 4.97
N SER A 277 -10.81 -12.79 4.98
CA SER A 277 -11.89 -12.76 5.96
C SER A 277 -11.38 -12.70 7.41
N ARG A 278 -10.32 -11.88 7.65
CA ARG A 278 -9.76 -11.71 8.99
C ARG A 278 -10.43 -10.56 9.71
N PRO A 279 -10.80 -10.74 11.00
CA PRO A 279 -11.22 -9.64 11.86
C PRO A 279 -10.17 -8.53 11.86
N GLY A 280 -10.60 -7.27 11.82
CA GLY A 280 -9.65 -6.18 11.72
C GLY A 280 -10.09 -4.89 12.40
N ILE A 281 -9.11 -4.12 12.89
CA ILE A 281 -9.27 -2.76 13.40
C ILE A 281 -8.34 -1.86 12.60
N PHE A 282 -8.89 -0.85 11.97
CA PHE A 282 -8.16 0.04 11.07
C PHE A 282 -8.44 1.50 11.40
N SER A 283 -7.52 2.39 11.00
CA SER A 283 -7.79 3.83 11.06
C SER A 283 -8.82 4.24 10.00
N ASP A 284 -9.63 5.24 10.32
CA ASP A 284 -10.68 5.79 9.45
C ASP A 284 -10.19 6.75 8.36
N ASN A 285 -8.89 7.01 8.33
CA ASN A 285 -8.23 7.97 7.45
C ASN A 285 -8.13 7.54 5.97
N SER A 286 -8.77 6.48 5.58
CA SER A 286 -8.77 5.94 4.22
C SER A 286 -10.16 5.44 3.83
N LEU A 287 -10.69 5.93 2.72
CA LEU A 287 -11.95 5.43 2.17
C LEU A 287 -11.92 3.91 1.96
N LEU A 288 -10.76 3.35 1.63
CA LEU A 288 -10.61 1.90 1.50
C LEU A 288 -10.86 1.19 2.82
N ASN A 289 -10.30 1.70 3.93
CA ASN A 289 -10.50 1.12 5.24
C ASN A 289 -11.98 1.17 5.64
N ALA A 290 -12.61 2.34 5.51
CA ALA A 290 -14.01 2.54 5.85
C ALA A 290 -14.96 1.67 4.99
N ARG A 291 -14.64 1.42 3.72
CA ARG A 291 -15.42 0.54 2.85
C ARG A 291 -15.26 -0.93 3.23
N LEU A 292 -14.03 -1.36 3.52
CA LEU A 292 -13.74 -2.77 3.83
C LEU A 292 -14.15 -3.15 5.26
N TYR A 293 -14.02 -2.22 6.22
CA TYR A 293 -14.31 -2.44 7.63
C TYR A 293 -15.17 -1.31 8.22
N PRO A 294 -16.41 -1.16 7.77
CA PRO A 294 -17.25 -0.01 8.09
C PRO A 294 -17.55 0.16 9.59
N ASN A 295 -17.48 -0.91 10.37
CA ASN A 295 -17.82 -0.90 11.79
C ASN A 295 -16.60 -0.95 12.73
N SER A 296 -15.40 -1.15 12.20
CA SER A 296 -14.16 -1.25 12.98
C SER A 296 -13.05 -0.31 12.50
N CYS A 297 -13.39 0.72 11.74
CA CYS A 297 -12.54 1.87 11.55
C CYS A 297 -12.66 2.81 12.75
N VAL A 298 -11.51 3.37 13.16
CA VAL A 298 -11.37 4.20 14.35
C VAL A 298 -10.58 5.44 14.02
N GLU A 299 -11.04 6.59 14.47
CA GLU A 299 -10.20 7.77 14.55
C GLU A 299 -9.03 7.50 15.50
N MET A 300 -7.84 7.91 15.10
CA MET A 300 -6.60 7.50 15.78
C MET A 300 -6.56 7.84 17.26
N PHE A 301 -7.17 8.97 17.66
CA PHE A 301 -7.20 9.43 19.06
C PHE A 301 -8.47 9.04 19.81
N ASP A 302 -9.42 8.35 19.17
CA ASP A 302 -10.55 7.79 19.87
C ASP A 302 -10.15 6.51 20.61
N THR A 303 -9.46 6.72 21.73
CA THR A 303 -8.96 5.63 22.59
C THR A 303 -10.09 4.82 23.23
N VAL A 304 -11.24 5.43 23.44
CA VAL A 304 -12.42 4.72 23.99
C VAL A 304 -12.91 3.69 23.01
N ARG A 305 -13.17 4.11 21.77
CA ARG A 305 -13.62 3.21 20.71
C ARG A 305 -12.56 2.16 20.36
N LEU A 306 -11.29 2.55 20.32
CA LEU A 306 -10.19 1.63 20.08
C LEU A 306 -10.14 0.54 21.17
N ARG A 307 -10.25 0.91 22.45
CA ARG A 307 -10.28 -0.03 23.58
C ARG A 307 -11.44 -1.02 23.46
N GLU A 308 -12.66 -0.54 23.16
CA GLU A 308 -13.81 -1.40 22.94
C GLU A 308 -13.57 -2.46 21.86
N LEU A 309 -13.04 -2.05 20.70
CA LEU A 309 -12.79 -2.94 19.57
C LEU A 309 -11.66 -3.92 19.86
N VAL A 310 -10.56 -3.48 20.48
CA VAL A 310 -9.45 -4.36 20.89
C VAL A 310 -9.95 -5.38 21.90
N ARG A 311 -10.74 -4.97 22.89
CA ARG A 311 -11.35 -5.86 23.87
C ARG A 311 -12.27 -6.88 23.19
N ALA A 312 -13.14 -6.43 22.27
CA ALA A 312 -14.02 -7.30 21.51
C ALA A 312 -13.26 -8.32 20.67
N MET A 313 -12.14 -7.89 20.03
CA MET A 313 -11.27 -8.78 19.27
C MET A 313 -10.66 -9.86 20.18
N LEU A 314 -10.03 -9.49 21.27
CA LEU A 314 -9.31 -10.42 22.13
C LEU A 314 -10.26 -11.37 22.89
N LEU A 315 -11.38 -10.89 23.42
CA LEU A 315 -12.37 -11.75 24.07
C LEU A 315 -13.16 -12.63 23.09
N GLY A 316 -13.20 -12.28 21.81
CA GLY A 316 -13.83 -13.06 20.75
C GLY A 316 -12.99 -14.23 20.24
N LEU A 317 -11.71 -14.33 20.62
CA LEU A 317 -10.80 -15.38 20.11
C LEU A 317 -11.26 -16.80 20.49
N ASP A 318 -11.73 -16.97 21.73
CA ASP A 318 -12.24 -18.26 22.24
C ASP A 318 -13.76 -18.45 22.01
N ARG A 319 -14.41 -17.49 21.35
CA ARG A 319 -15.86 -17.44 21.19
C ARG A 319 -16.23 -17.15 19.73
N THR A 320 -17.39 -16.57 19.55
CA THR A 320 -17.82 -16.06 18.24
C THR A 320 -17.19 -14.69 18.00
N THR A 321 -16.50 -14.54 16.87
CA THR A 321 -15.95 -13.26 16.44
C THR A 321 -17.05 -12.19 16.39
N ASP A 322 -16.80 -11.04 16.98
CA ASP A 322 -17.70 -9.88 16.91
C ASP A 322 -17.90 -9.46 15.45
N SER A 323 -19.13 -9.43 14.99
CA SER A 323 -19.47 -9.12 13.60
C SER A 323 -19.01 -7.72 13.16
N ARG A 324 -18.82 -6.79 14.13
CA ARG A 324 -18.29 -5.44 13.84
C ARG A 324 -16.86 -5.48 13.30
N LEU A 325 -16.08 -6.51 13.65
CA LEU A 325 -14.70 -6.68 13.25
C LEU A 325 -14.53 -7.36 11.89
N LEU A 326 -15.62 -7.91 11.34
CA LEU A 326 -15.58 -8.61 10.08
C LEU A 326 -15.59 -7.64 8.88
N PRO A 327 -14.91 -7.99 7.80
CA PRO A 327 -14.89 -7.17 6.58
C PRO A 327 -16.24 -7.23 5.85
N SER A 328 -16.52 -6.19 5.06
CA SER A 328 -17.58 -6.20 4.07
C SER A 328 -17.17 -7.06 2.87
N GLU A 329 -17.79 -8.22 2.73
CA GLU A 329 -17.51 -9.15 1.62
C GLU A 329 -17.88 -8.56 0.25
N SER A 330 -18.96 -7.79 0.18
CA SER A 330 -19.35 -7.09 -1.05
C SER A 330 -18.32 -6.04 -1.47
N ALA A 331 -17.82 -5.25 -0.51
CA ALA A 331 -16.78 -4.26 -0.79
C ALA A 331 -15.46 -4.94 -1.18
N ALA A 332 -15.07 -6.04 -0.51
CA ALA A 332 -13.87 -6.79 -0.87
C ALA A 332 -13.98 -7.37 -2.29
N SER A 333 -15.14 -7.88 -2.67
CA SER A 333 -15.38 -8.41 -4.02
C SER A 333 -15.34 -7.32 -5.09
N GLU A 334 -15.95 -6.16 -4.84
CA GLU A 334 -15.91 -5.03 -5.78
C GLU A 334 -14.49 -4.46 -5.95
N ILE A 335 -13.79 -4.23 -4.83
CA ILE A 335 -12.44 -3.65 -4.84
C ILE A 335 -11.43 -4.62 -5.43
N GLY A 336 -11.60 -5.92 -5.18
CA GLY A 336 -10.69 -6.98 -5.61
C GLY A 336 -11.02 -7.61 -6.95
N ASP A 337 -11.99 -7.09 -7.71
CA ASP A 337 -12.25 -7.50 -9.10
C ASP A 337 -11.14 -6.98 -10.00
N PHE A 338 -10.04 -7.75 -10.04
CA PHE A 338 -8.82 -7.35 -10.73
C PHE A 338 -9.02 -7.14 -12.22
N GLU A 339 -9.76 -7.99 -12.90
CA GLU A 339 -9.95 -7.90 -14.35
C GLU A 339 -10.74 -6.64 -14.73
N ARG A 340 -11.83 -6.38 -14.02
CA ARG A 340 -12.61 -5.15 -14.19
C ARG A 340 -11.76 -3.89 -13.94
N ASN A 341 -11.01 -3.88 -12.84
CA ASN A 341 -10.15 -2.74 -12.48
C ASN A 341 -9.01 -2.58 -13.50
N ARG A 342 -8.45 -3.68 -14.01
CA ARG A 342 -7.44 -3.68 -15.06
C ARG A 342 -7.97 -3.09 -16.36
N GLU A 343 -9.15 -3.51 -16.80
CA GLU A 343 -9.79 -2.99 -18.00
C GLU A 343 -10.12 -1.50 -17.90
N GLN A 344 -10.64 -1.07 -16.75
CA GLN A 344 -10.90 0.34 -16.46
C GLN A 344 -9.62 1.17 -16.52
N LEU A 345 -8.57 0.74 -15.85
CA LEU A 345 -7.26 1.40 -15.85
C LEU A 345 -6.68 1.45 -17.26
N ARG A 346 -6.70 0.34 -17.99
CA ARG A 346 -6.23 0.29 -19.38
C ARG A 346 -7.01 1.28 -20.27
N GLY A 347 -8.33 1.36 -20.10
CA GLY A 347 -9.17 2.32 -20.81
C GLY A 347 -8.78 3.78 -20.52
N ILE A 348 -8.44 4.11 -19.29
CA ILE A 348 -7.96 5.46 -18.91
C ILE A 348 -6.60 5.72 -19.57
N LEU A 349 -5.65 4.79 -19.47
CA LEU A 349 -4.32 4.95 -20.06
C LEU A 349 -4.38 5.12 -21.59
N LEU A 350 -5.22 4.36 -22.28
CA LEU A 350 -5.39 4.47 -23.73
C LEU A 350 -6.00 5.81 -24.13
N ARG A 351 -7.09 6.26 -23.49
CA ARG A 351 -7.68 7.58 -23.76
C ARG A 351 -6.68 8.70 -23.54
N THR A 352 -5.88 8.61 -22.52
CA THR A 352 -4.84 9.59 -22.23
C THR A 352 -3.73 9.57 -23.29
N ALA A 353 -3.31 8.40 -23.77
CA ALA A 353 -2.36 8.26 -24.87
C ALA A 353 -2.89 8.86 -26.18
N ASP A 354 -4.18 8.61 -26.51
CA ASP A 354 -4.82 9.12 -27.73
C ASP A 354 -4.96 10.66 -27.72
N GLN A 355 -5.23 11.27 -26.57
CA GLN A 355 -5.28 12.73 -26.42
C GLN A 355 -3.92 13.39 -26.68
N VAL A 356 -2.83 12.66 -26.44
CA VAL A 356 -1.45 13.12 -26.75
C VAL A 356 -1.21 13.23 -28.25
N SER A 357 -1.67 12.23 -29.01
CA SER A 357 -1.43 12.17 -30.45
C SER A 357 -2.24 13.23 -31.22
N ARG A 358 -3.29 13.80 -30.62
CA ARG A 358 -4.16 14.80 -31.27
C ARG A 358 -3.84 16.25 -30.92
N ASN A 359 -3.07 16.51 -29.87
CA ASN A 359 -2.58 17.84 -29.47
C ASN A 359 -1.06 17.74 -29.24
N PRO A 360 -0.24 17.77 -30.32
CA PRO A 360 1.22 17.73 -30.21
C PRO A 360 1.82 18.97 -29.53
#